data_df59bf0b7e9fddfca4dc2c2beb5183fa
#
_entry.id   df59bf0b7e9fddfca4dc2c2beb5183fa
#
_cell.length_a   1.000
_cell.length_b   1.000
_cell.length_c   1.000
_cell.angle_alpha   90.00
_cell.angle_beta   90.00
_cell.angle_gamma   90.00
#
_symmetry.space_group_name_H-M   'P 1'
#
loop_
_entity.id
_entity.type
_entity.pdbx_description
1 polymer ?
#
loop_
_entity_poly.entity_id
_entity_poly.type
_entity_poly.pdbx_seq_one_letter_code
_entity_poly.pdbx_strand_id
1 'polypeptide(L)'
;MKIGIVGNGFVGSAIMHGFVLHVDDIMLYDKDPMKDLANNSDVIFVCVPTPMFESGECDLSIVKSVVEDLAQCKSIKQKVVVIKSTVVPGTVENLASNFPEINFVFNPEFLTERKARLDFINTSRIVLGSNNPVANNIVEKLYRLR
;
A
#
# COMPACT_ATOMS: atom_id res chain seq x y z
N MET A 1 -9.20 12.56 4.72
CA MET A 1 -8.61 11.20 4.67
C MET A 1 -7.11 11.34 4.86
N LYS A 2 -6.53 10.55 5.75
CA LYS A 2 -5.09 10.53 6.04
C LYS A 2 -4.49 9.26 5.47
N ILE A 3 -3.32 9.36 4.85
CA ILE A 3 -2.65 8.20 4.28
C ILE A 3 -1.30 7.94 4.95
N GLY A 4 -0.97 6.67 5.12
CA GLY A 4 0.33 6.18 5.52
C GLY A 4 1.03 5.51 4.35
N ILE A 5 2.33 5.66 4.25
CA ILE A 5 3.14 5.03 3.20
C ILE A 5 4.30 4.30 3.87
N VAL A 6 4.38 2.99 3.65
CA VAL A 6 5.49 2.15 4.08
C VAL A 6 6.37 1.85 2.87
N GLY A 7 7.59 2.35 2.91
CA GLY A 7 8.55 2.28 1.79
C GLY A 7 8.61 3.57 0.98
N ASN A 8 9.73 4.28 1.10
CA ASN A 8 9.95 5.59 0.45
C ASN A 8 10.84 5.47 -0.81
N GLY A 9 10.63 4.41 -1.60
CA GLY A 9 11.22 4.26 -2.93
C GLY A 9 10.50 5.13 -3.97
N PHE A 10 10.77 4.87 -5.27
CA PHE A 10 10.14 5.66 -6.34
C PHE A 10 8.62 5.55 -6.37
N VAL A 11 8.05 4.39 -5.99
CA VAL A 11 6.59 4.17 -5.91
C VAL A 11 5.99 4.97 -4.75
N GLY A 12 6.51 4.83 -3.53
CA GLY A 12 6.01 5.57 -2.36
C GLY A 12 6.14 7.08 -2.53
N SER A 13 7.28 7.54 -3.09
CA SER A 13 7.47 8.95 -3.44
C SER A 13 6.46 9.45 -4.47
N ALA A 14 6.10 8.64 -5.47
CA ALA A 14 5.11 9.01 -6.47
C ALA A 14 3.70 9.14 -5.85
N ILE A 15 3.31 8.22 -4.96
CA ILE A 15 2.06 8.27 -4.21
C ILE A 15 1.99 9.53 -3.35
N MET A 16 3.07 9.81 -2.58
CA MET A 16 3.15 11.01 -1.77
C MET A 16 2.91 12.27 -2.60
N HIS A 17 3.63 12.44 -3.70
CA HIS A 17 3.47 13.61 -4.57
C HIS A 17 2.11 13.69 -5.24
N GLY A 18 1.52 12.55 -5.59
CA GLY A 18 0.22 12.52 -6.25
C GLY A 18 -0.94 12.88 -5.32
N PHE A 19 -0.81 12.62 -4.02
CA PHE A 19 -1.88 12.88 -3.06
C PHE A 19 -1.67 14.08 -2.15
N VAL A 20 -0.47 14.67 -2.10
CA VAL A 20 -0.13 15.72 -1.10
C VAL A 20 -1.10 16.91 -1.08
N LEU A 21 -1.74 17.25 -2.19
CA LEU A 21 -2.71 18.34 -2.28
C LEU A 21 -4.17 17.89 -2.10
N HIS A 22 -4.41 16.61 -1.92
CA HIS A 22 -5.75 16.01 -1.99
C HIS A 22 -6.18 15.29 -0.71
N VAL A 23 -5.28 15.11 0.25
CA VAL A 23 -5.55 14.44 1.52
C VAL A 23 -5.17 15.35 2.69
N ASP A 24 -5.73 15.04 3.88
CA ASP A 24 -5.54 15.87 5.07
C ASP A 24 -4.12 15.74 5.64
N ASP A 25 -3.50 14.56 5.49
CA ASP A 25 -2.16 14.28 6.00
C ASP A 25 -1.52 13.07 5.31
N ILE A 26 -0.18 13.06 5.24
CA ILE A 26 0.60 11.94 4.71
C ILE A 26 1.74 11.62 5.68
N MET A 27 1.74 10.40 6.19
CA MET A 27 2.83 9.87 7.00
C MET A 27 3.69 8.91 6.19
N LEU A 28 5.00 9.12 6.24
CA LEU A 28 5.99 8.22 5.64
C LEU A 28 6.64 7.38 6.73
N TYR A 29 6.53 6.07 6.62
CA TYR A 29 7.28 5.17 7.47
C TYR A 29 8.69 4.95 6.89
N ASP A 30 9.65 5.49 7.56
CA ASP A 30 11.07 5.24 7.34
C ASP A 30 11.81 5.05 8.69
N LYS A 31 11.38 5.78 9.72
CA LYS A 31 12.04 5.79 11.05
C LYS A 31 11.06 5.81 12.22
N ASP A 32 9.79 6.13 11.98
CA ASP A 32 8.79 6.21 13.04
C ASP A 32 8.19 4.85 13.38
N PRO A 33 7.73 4.62 14.62
CA PRO A 33 7.08 3.37 14.97
C PRO A 33 5.87 3.09 14.07
N MET A 34 5.77 1.89 13.51
CA MET A 34 4.64 1.42 12.69
C MET A 34 3.29 1.70 13.35
N LYS A 35 3.25 1.68 14.68
CA LYS A 35 2.07 1.99 15.48
C LYS A 35 1.55 3.42 15.25
N ASP A 36 2.44 4.41 15.12
CA ASP A 36 2.02 5.81 14.93
C ASP A 36 1.45 6.01 13.54
N LEU A 37 2.07 5.39 12.52
CA LEU A 37 1.52 5.37 11.17
C LEU A 37 0.15 4.68 11.15
N ALA A 38 -0.01 3.51 11.77
CA ALA A 38 -1.27 2.79 11.83
C ALA A 38 -2.37 3.56 12.57
N ASN A 39 -2.02 4.27 13.66
CA ASN A 39 -2.99 5.05 14.44
C ASN A 39 -3.49 6.29 13.68
N ASN A 40 -2.62 6.94 12.92
CA ASN A 40 -2.90 8.23 12.30
C ASN A 40 -3.28 8.18 10.82
N SER A 41 -3.36 6.99 10.22
CA SER A 41 -3.74 6.81 8.82
C SER A 41 -5.09 6.12 8.69
N ASP A 42 -5.85 6.44 7.65
CA ASP A 42 -7.09 5.75 7.25
C ASP A 42 -6.78 4.65 6.21
N VAL A 43 -5.85 4.95 5.30
CA VAL A 43 -5.36 4.05 4.24
C VAL A 43 -3.84 3.96 4.33
N ILE A 44 -3.30 2.75 4.29
CA ILE A 44 -1.85 2.49 4.39
C ILE A 44 -1.38 1.82 3.12
N PHE A 45 -0.49 2.46 2.39
CA PHE A 45 0.16 1.91 1.20
C PHE A 45 1.45 1.18 1.58
N VAL A 46 1.56 -0.07 1.19
CA VAL A 46 2.78 -0.88 1.33
C VAL A 46 3.51 -0.90 -0.01
N CYS A 47 4.65 -0.19 -0.05
CA CYS A 47 5.46 0.06 -1.25
C CYS A 47 6.90 -0.42 -1.06
N VAL A 48 7.09 -1.54 -0.38
CA VAL A 48 8.40 -2.11 -0.07
C VAL A 48 8.96 -2.95 -1.21
N PRO A 49 10.29 -3.14 -1.30
CA PRO A 49 10.90 -3.98 -2.31
C PRO A 49 10.45 -5.44 -2.21
N THR A 50 10.32 -6.08 -3.38
CA THR A 50 10.11 -7.52 -3.53
C THR A 50 11.18 -8.07 -4.47
N PRO A 51 12.43 -8.24 -3.99
CA PRO A 51 13.52 -8.71 -4.83
C PRO A 51 13.29 -10.15 -5.29
N MET A 52 14.07 -10.58 -6.26
CA MET A 52 14.06 -11.95 -6.75
C MET A 52 15.21 -12.73 -6.12
N PHE A 53 14.93 -13.94 -5.63
CA PHE A 53 15.97 -14.89 -5.24
C PHE A 53 16.77 -15.40 -6.45
N GLU A 54 17.93 -15.99 -6.21
CA GLU A 54 18.71 -16.65 -7.28
C GLU A 54 17.92 -17.73 -8.01
N SER A 55 16.95 -18.37 -7.34
CA SER A 55 16.02 -19.34 -7.93
C SER A 55 15.03 -18.74 -8.94
N GLY A 56 14.92 -17.40 -9.01
CA GLY A 56 13.91 -16.69 -9.80
C GLY A 56 12.58 -16.43 -9.06
N GLU A 57 12.43 -16.94 -7.84
CA GLU A 57 11.23 -16.72 -7.02
C GLU A 57 11.20 -15.31 -6.44
N CYS A 58 10.00 -14.76 -6.27
CA CYS A 58 9.79 -13.46 -5.64
C CYS A 58 9.98 -13.57 -4.12
N ASP A 59 10.87 -12.75 -3.56
CA ASP A 59 11.04 -12.64 -2.12
C ASP A 59 9.96 -11.73 -1.52
N LEU A 60 9.02 -12.34 -0.83
CA LEU A 60 7.90 -11.67 -0.15
C LEU A 60 8.17 -11.40 1.34
N SER A 61 9.38 -11.67 1.84
CA SER A 61 9.70 -11.59 3.27
C SER A 61 9.47 -10.19 3.84
N ILE A 62 9.85 -9.15 3.10
CA ILE A 62 9.68 -7.75 3.53
C ILE A 62 8.19 -7.38 3.60
N VAL A 63 7.40 -7.75 2.59
CA VAL A 63 5.95 -7.51 2.61
C VAL A 63 5.29 -8.21 3.79
N LYS A 64 5.62 -9.48 4.04
CA LYS A 64 5.10 -10.25 5.16
C LYS A 64 5.46 -9.62 6.50
N SER A 65 6.73 -9.24 6.70
CA SER A 65 7.18 -8.59 7.93
C SER A 65 6.43 -7.28 8.19
N VAL A 66 6.23 -6.44 7.18
CA VAL A 66 5.43 -5.20 7.33
C VAL A 66 3.99 -5.49 7.72
N VAL A 67 3.36 -6.50 7.11
CA VAL A 67 1.98 -6.88 7.45
C VAL A 67 1.90 -7.45 8.88
N GLU A 68 2.88 -8.24 9.30
CA GLU A 68 2.97 -8.75 10.68
C GLU A 68 3.10 -7.62 11.70
N ASP A 69 3.92 -6.60 11.43
CA ASP A 69 4.06 -5.42 12.28
C ASP A 69 2.76 -4.60 12.34
N LEU A 70 2.09 -4.42 11.20
CA LEU A 70 0.78 -3.75 11.15
C LEU A 70 -0.28 -4.54 11.92
N ALA A 71 -0.30 -5.86 11.85
CA ALA A 71 -1.25 -6.72 12.54
C ALA A 71 -1.17 -6.60 14.08
N GLN A 72 0.00 -6.24 14.62
CA GLN A 72 0.17 -5.98 16.05
C GLN A 72 -0.48 -4.67 16.51
N CYS A 73 -0.83 -3.78 15.57
CA CYS A 73 -1.44 -2.50 15.89
C CYS A 73 -2.96 -2.66 16.09
N LYS A 74 -3.48 -2.35 17.28
CA LYS A 74 -4.91 -2.50 17.59
C LYS A 74 -5.84 -1.72 16.66
N SER A 75 -5.37 -0.59 16.15
CA SER A 75 -6.12 0.30 15.24
C SER A 75 -6.26 -0.25 13.82
N ILE A 76 -5.49 -1.28 13.43
CA ILE A 76 -5.44 -1.77 12.05
C ILE A 76 -6.77 -2.30 11.53
N LYS A 77 -7.62 -2.83 12.41
CA LYS A 77 -8.94 -3.41 12.06
C LYS A 77 -9.89 -2.41 11.38
N GLN A 78 -9.67 -1.12 11.56
CA GLN A 78 -10.48 -0.04 10.99
C GLN A 78 -9.82 0.59 9.77
N LYS A 79 -8.67 0.07 9.33
CA LYS A 79 -7.86 0.65 8.27
C LYS A 79 -7.92 -0.20 7.00
N VAL A 80 -7.56 0.42 5.89
CA VAL A 80 -7.36 -0.28 4.62
C VAL A 80 -5.86 -0.37 4.35
N VAL A 81 -5.35 -1.56 4.14
CA VAL A 81 -3.95 -1.81 3.75
C VAL A 81 -3.89 -2.12 2.26
N VAL A 82 -3.23 -1.24 1.52
CA VAL A 82 -3.08 -1.34 0.07
C VAL A 82 -1.71 -1.92 -0.25
N ILE A 83 -1.68 -3.13 -0.81
CA ILE A 83 -0.44 -3.74 -1.30
C ILE A 83 -0.14 -3.17 -2.68
N LYS A 84 0.88 -2.34 -2.73
CA LYS A 84 1.37 -1.67 -3.93
C LYS A 84 2.61 -2.36 -4.50
N SER A 85 3.36 -3.06 -3.64
CA SER A 85 4.51 -3.87 -4.04
C SER A 85 4.12 -4.90 -5.09
N THR A 86 5.03 -5.17 -6.04
CA THR A 86 4.86 -6.23 -7.03
C THR A 86 4.93 -7.59 -6.35
N VAL A 87 3.82 -8.32 -6.36
CA VAL A 87 3.71 -9.63 -5.71
C VAL A 87 3.13 -10.65 -6.68
N VAL A 88 3.42 -11.93 -6.45
CA VAL A 88 2.88 -13.03 -7.26
C VAL A 88 1.38 -13.21 -6.98
N PRO A 89 0.60 -13.74 -7.96
CA PRO A 89 -0.81 -14.05 -7.77
C PRO A 89 -1.04 -14.94 -6.53
N GLY A 90 -2.12 -14.67 -5.79
CA GLY A 90 -2.46 -15.40 -4.56
C GLY A 90 -1.82 -14.82 -3.29
N THR A 91 -0.88 -13.88 -3.40
CA THR A 91 -0.21 -13.29 -2.21
C THR A 91 -1.20 -12.54 -1.33
N VAL A 92 -2.04 -11.69 -1.90
CA VAL A 92 -2.97 -10.87 -1.10
C VAL A 92 -4.08 -11.72 -0.50
N GLU A 93 -4.56 -12.73 -1.22
CA GLU A 93 -5.51 -13.72 -0.70
C GLU A 93 -4.93 -14.51 0.47
N ASN A 94 -3.66 -14.89 0.39
CA ASN A 94 -2.96 -15.56 1.48
C ASN A 94 -2.80 -14.65 2.70
N LEU A 95 -2.41 -13.38 2.49
CA LEU A 95 -2.33 -12.40 3.56
C LEU A 95 -3.70 -12.19 4.23
N ALA A 96 -4.77 -12.04 3.45
CA ALA A 96 -6.11 -11.87 3.97
C ALA A 96 -6.60 -13.09 4.78
N SER A 97 -6.21 -14.29 4.38
CA SER A 97 -6.52 -15.51 5.12
C SER A 97 -5.77 -15.62 6.45
N ASN A 98 -4.52 -15.16 6.49
CA ASN A 98 -3.68 -15.20 7.70
C ASN A 98 -3.97 -14.03 8.67
N PHE A 99 -4.45 -12.89 8.14
CA PHE A 99 -4.75 -11.68 8.91
C PHE A 99 -6.17 -11.19 8.60
N PRO A 100 -7.21 -11.94 8.99
CA PRO A 100 -8.60 -11.67 8.62
C PRO A 100 -9.15 -10.35 9.19
N GLU A 101 -8.45 -9.77 10.18
CA GLU A 101 -8.78 -8.46 10.75
C GLU A 101 -8.34 -7.28 9.91
N ILE A 102 -7.48 -7.49 8.89
CA ILE A 102 -6.96 -6.43 8.02
C ILE A 102 -7.76 -6.40 6.71
N ASN A 103 -8.18 -5.20 6.32
CA ASN A 103 -8.85 -4.99 5.04
C ASN A 103 -7.83 -4.74 3.94
N PHE A 104 -7.49 -5.78 3.17
CA PHE A 104 -6.52 -5.66 2.09
C PHE A 104 -7.15 -5.22 0.77
N VAL A 105 -6.41 -4.40 0.04
CA VAL A 105 -6.65 -4.07 -1.37
C VAL A 105 -5.34 -4.28 -2.13
N PHE A 106 -5.35 -5.06 -3.19
CA PHE A 106 -4.25 -5.12 -4.13
C PHE A 106 -4.37 -3.99 -5.15
N ASN A 107 -3.32 -3.21 -5.31
CA ASN A 107 -3.27 -2.12 -6.27
C ASN A 107 -1.91 -2.14 -6.99
N PRO A 108 -1.76 -2.99 -8.01
CA PRO A 108 -0.53 -3.04 -8.79
C PRO A 108 -0.22 -1.68 -9.41
N GLU A 109 1.06 -1.41 -9.59
CA GLU A 109 1.54 -0.19 -10.19
C GLU A 109 2.10 -0.46 -11.60
N PHE A 110 2.09 0.57 -12.44
CA PHE A 110 2.57 0.52 -13.82
C PHE A 110 3.53 1.69 -14.10
N LEU A 111 4.24 2.14 -13.06
CA LEU A 111 5.12 3.30 -13.12
C LEU A 111 6.47 2.91 -13.68
N THR A 112 7.08 3.81 -14.44
CA THR A 112 8.49 3.70 -14.81
C THR A 112 9.34 4.45 -13.78
N GLU A 113 10.46 3.89 -13.35
CA GLU A 113 11.30 4.48 -12.30
C GLU A 113 11.67 5.94 -12.61
N ARG A 114 12.03 6.23 -13.87
CA ARG A 114 12.46 7.57 -14.31
C ARG A 114 11.34 8.62 -14.30
N LYS A 115 10.08 8.21 -14.47
CA LYS A 115 8.92 9.10 -14.61
C LYS A 115 7.81 8.80 -13.60
N ALA A 116 8.11 8.07 -12.53
CA ALA A 116 7.12 7.53 -11.61
C ALA A 116 6.07 8.57 -11.14
N ARG A 117 6.49 9.79 -10.83
CA ARG A 117 5.58 10.86 -10.39
C ARG A 117 4.62 11.30 -11.50
N LEU A 118 5.12 11.48 -12.72
CA LEU A 118 4.31 11.85 -13.88
C LEU A 118 3.39 10.69 -14.28
N ASP A 119 3.92 9.48 -14.29
CA ASP A 119 3.15 8.28 -14.61
C ASP A 119 2.02 8.09 -13.61
N PHE A 120 2.25 8.34 -12.30
CA PHE A 120 1.22 8.25 -11.28
C PHE A 120 0.09 9.25 -11.50
N ILE A 121 0.42 10.50 -11.85
CA ILE A 121 -0.58 11.56 -12.10
C ILE A 121 -1.33 11.31 -13.40
N ASN A 122 -0.64 10.86 -14.44
CA ASN A 122 -1.19 10.74 -15.80
C ASN A 122 -1.74 9.35 -16.13
N THR A 123 -1.67 8.39 -15.18
CA THR A 123 -2.19 7.05 -15.48
C THR A 123 -3.67 7.07 -15.84
N SER A 124 -4.01 6.41 -16.95
CA SER A 124 -5.39 6.34 -17.44
C SER A 124 -6.23 5.24 -16.77
N ARG A 125 -5.61 4.40 -15.97
CA ARG A 125 -6.28 3.26 -15.30
C ARG A 125 -5.70 2.97 -13.93
N ILE A 126 -6.58 2.64 -13.00
CA ILE A 126 -6.25 2.10 -11.67
C ILE A 126 -6.86 0.72 -11.58
N VAL A 127 -6.07 -0.26 -11.19
CA VAL A 127 -6.52 -1.63 -10.94
C VAL A 127 -6.60 -1.84 -9.43
N LEU A 128 -7.74 -2.28 -8.94
CA LEU A 128 -7.99 -2.59 -7.54
C LEU A 128 -8.55 -4.00 -7.41
N GLY A 129 -7.95 -4.82 -6.56
CA GLY A 129 -8.41 -6.17 -6.25
C GLY A 129 -8.62 -6.34 -4.75
N SER A 130 -9.83 -6.71 -4.33
CA SER A 130 -10.14 -7.02 -2.95
C SER A 130 -11.42 -7.85 -2.85
N ASN A 131 -11.47 -8.73 -1.86
CA ASN A 131 -12.69 -9.44 -1.48
C ASN A 131 -13.60 -8.57 -0.58
N ASN A 132 -13.14 -7.37 -0.17
CA ASN A 132 -13.91 -6.42 0.61
C ASN A 132 -14.32 -5.22 -0.27
N PRO A 133 -15.60 -5.14 -0.74
CA PRO A 133 -16.05 -4.05 -1.59
C PRO A 133 -16.03 -2.69 -0.90
N VAL A 134 -16.13 -2.64 0.42
CA VAL A 134 -16.04 -1.38 1.19
C VAL A 134 -14.62 -0.84 1.14
N ALA A 135 -13.62 -1.70 1.35
CA ALA A 135 -12.21 -1.33 1.24
C ALA A 135 -11.86 -0.86 -0.18
N ASN A 136 -12.32 -1.58 -1.20
CA ASN A 136 -12.16 -1.17 -2.60
C ASN A 136 -12.73 0.22 -2.87
N ASN A 137 -13.95 0.49 -2.41
CA ASN A 137 -14.61 1.80 -2.61
C ASN A 137 -13.86 2.94 -1.90
N ILE A 138 -13.28 2.69 -0.72
CA ILE A 138 -12.46 3.69 -0.02
C ILE A 138 -11.24 4.06 -0.87
N VAL A 139 -10.52 3.09 -1.41
CA VAL A 139 -9.33 3.31 -2.24
C VAL A 139 -9.73 3.96 -3.58
N GLU A 140 -10.83 3.53 -4.20
CA GLU A 140 -11.35 4.16 -5.42
C GLU A 140 -11.66 5.65 -5.20
N LYS A 141 -12.36 5.99 -4.11
CA LYS A 141 -12.65 7.38 -3.76
C LYS A 141 -11.37 8.20 -3.55
N LEU A 142 -10.36 7.62 -2.89
CA LEU A 142 -9.06 8.27 -2.72
C LEU A 142 -8.43 8.61 -4.07
N TYR A 143 -8.42 7.68 -5.02
CA TYR A 143 -7.87 7.92 -6.36
C TYR A 143 -8.66 8.94 -7.18
N ARG A 144 -9.94 9.12 -6.92
CA ARG A 144 -10.78 10.15 -7.57
C ARG A 144 -10.49 11.58 -7.10
N LEU A 145 -9.73 11.75 -6.03
CA LEU A 145 -9.37 13.08 -5.51
C LEU A 145 -8.21 13.74 -6.28
N ARG A 146 -7.42 12.97 -6.99
CA ARG A 146 -6.22 13.44 -7.72
C ARG A 146 -6.55 13.90 -9.14
#